data_d43fae9f74bbf8d302b7a876b12e86f6
#
_entry.id   d43fae9f74bbf8d302b7a876b12e86f6
#
_cell.length_a   1.000
_cell.length_b   1.000
_cell.length_c   1.000
_cell.angle_alpha   90.00
_cell.angle_beta   90.00
_cell.angle_gamma   90.00
#
_symmetry.space_group_name_H-M   'P 1'
#
loop_
_entity.id
_entity.type
_entity.pdbx_description
1 polymer ?
#
loop_
_entity_poly.entity_id
_entity_poly.type
_entity_poly.pdbx_seq_one_letter_code
_entity_poly.pdbx_strand_id
1 'polypeptide(L)'
;MNTSVKTGIVIAGYILACVGAFAAAYINELATRGTDAQASQGMFAFGQSILFMLVFGGLALIPTVLAFYFLRASEKFWNGFALLCLVFSIIGIVVVVTNALINARILHISESSAAVVSLFGVLGAFGGPILIIGFLILAVIAPSRHPRILLLASAGLEIVGELYVLFSFVFFQRFF
;
A
#
# COMPACT_ATOMS: atom_id res chain seq x y z
N MET A 1 -21.71 -15.60 17.62
CA MET A 1 -21.98 -14.24 17.09
C MET A 1 -22.37 -14.39 15.63
N ASN A 2 -23.50 -13.79 15.22
CA ASN A 2 -24.05 -13.91 13.87
C ASN A 2 -23.11 -13.23 12.85
N THR A 3 -23.03 -13.74 11.63
CA THR A 3 -22.15 -13.20 10.57
C THR A 3 -22.41 -11.72 10.29
N SER A 4 -23.70 -11.31 10.28
CA SER A 4 -24.10 -9.92 10.09
C SER A 4 -23.53 -8.97 11.17
N VAL A 5 -23.46 -9.42 12.43
CA VAL A 5 -22.91 -8.64 13.53
C VAL A 5 -21.39 -8.46 13.36
N LYS A 6 -20.68 -9.53 12.97
CA LYS A 6 -19.23 -9.46 12.70
C LYS A 6 -18.90 -8.45 11.59
N THR A 7 -19.66 -8.54 10.49
CA THR A 7 -19.51 -7.60 9.35
C THR A 7 -19.84 -6.18 9.78
N GLY A 8 -20.92 -5.99 10.56
CA GLY A 8 -21.30 -4.67 11.09
C GLY A 8 -20.20 -4.03 11.94
N ILE A 9 -19.55 -4.79 12.82
CA ILE A 9 -18.44 -4.31 13.66
C ILE A 9 -17.25 -3.85 12.80
N VAL A 10 -16.87 -4.64 11.77
CA VAL A 10 -15.77 -4.28 10.88
C VAL A 10 -16.08 -3.01 10.09
N ILE A 11 -17.27 -2.91 9.51
CA ILE A 11 -17.70 -1.72 8.77
C ILE A 11 -17.73 -0.49 9.70
N ALA A 12 -18.32 -0.60 10.88
CA ALA A 12 -18.35 0.49 11.85
C ALA A 12 -16.93 0.92 12.26
N GLY A 13 -15.99 -0.02 12.41
CA GLY A 13 -14.59 0.26 12.67
C GLY A 13 -13.93 1.09 11.57
N TYR A 14 -14.16 0.77 10.29
CA TYR A 14 -13.63 1.56 9.18
C TYR A 14 -14.28 2.96 9.09
N ILE A 15 -15.57 3.07 9.36
CA ILE A 15 -16.26 4.37 9.42
C ILE A 15 -15.64 5.23 10.52
N LEU A 16 -15.44 4.68 11.72
CA LEU A 16 -14.81 5.39 12.83
C LEU A 16 -13.35 5.79 12.51
N ALA A 17 -12.58 4.92 11.85
CA ALA A 17 -11.24 5.25 11.40
C ALA A 17 -11.23 6.42 10.41
N CYS A 18 -12.17 6.42 9.47
CA CYS A 18 -12.34 7.49 8.50
C CYS A 18 -12.71 8.82 9.18
N VAL A 19 -13.70 8.81 10.06
CA VAL A 19 -14.13 10.00 10.83
C VAL A 19 -12.99 10.53 11.70
N GLY A 20 -12.23 9.64 12.38
CA GLY A 20 -11.07 10.03 13.18
C GLY A 20 -9.97 10.69 12.34
N ALA A 21 -9.69 10.15 11.14
CA ALA A 21 -8.72 10.73 10.23
C ALA A 21 -9.13 12.11 9.69
N PHE A 22 -10.42 12.28 9.33
CA PHE A 22 -10.95 13.58 8.95
C PHE A 22 -10.91 14.59 10.10
N ALA A 23 -11.26 14.17 11.31
CA ALA A 23 -11.17 15.03 12.49
C ALA A 23 -9.74 15.49 12.75
N ALA A 24 -8.75 14.57 12.67
CA ALA A 24 -7.35 14.92 12.84
C ALA A 24 -6.85 15.91 11.78
N ALA A 25 -7.19 15.69 10.50
CA ALA A 25 -6.86 16.60 9.41
C ALA A 25 -7.50 17.98 9.61
N TYR A 26 -8.77 18.01 10.01
CA TYR A 26 -9.51 19.26 10.28
C TYR A 26 -8.92 20.05 11.46
N ILE A 27 -8.59 19.37 12.56
CA ILE A 27 -7.95 20.01 13.73
C ILE A 27 -6.59 20.59 13.33
N ASN A 28 -5.79 19.85 12.56
CA ASN A 28 -4.50 20.33 12.06
C ASN A 28 -4.68 21.55 11.15
N GLU A 29 -5.69 21.56 10.27
CA GLU A 29 -6.02 22.72 9.45
C GLU A 29 -6.36 23.95 10.29
N LEU A 30 -7.19 23.79 11.33
CA LEU A 30 -7.53 24.89 12.23
C LEU A 30 -6.30 25.43 12.97
N ALA A 31 -5.39 24.56 13.39
CA ALA A 31 -4.17 24.96 14.10
C ALA A 31 -3.14 25.66 13.20
N THR A 32 -3.18 25.41 11.90
CA THR A 32 -2.23 25.96 10.92
C THR A 32 -2.78 27.13 10.10
N ARG A 33 -4.01 27.58 10.33
CA ARG A 33 -4.60 28.77 9.70
C ARG A 33 -3.85 30.03 10.11
N GLY A 34 -2.86 30.45 9.30
CA GLY A 34 -2.07 31.67 9.44
C GLY A 34 -1.84 32.36 8.12
N THR A 35 -1.31 33.61 8.14
CA THR A 35 -1.05 34.43 6.94
C THR A 35 -0.07 33.77 5.96
N ASP A 36 0.80 32.88 6.43
CA ASP A 36 1.77 32.15 5.58
C ASP A 36 1.16 30.96 4.85
N ALA A 37 -0.02 30.51 5.26
CA ALA A 37 -0.72 29.37 4.64
C ALA A 37 -1.15 29.65 3.19
N GLN A 38 -1.39 30.93 2.83
CA GLN A 38 -1.78 31.31 1.47
C GLN A 38 -0.63 31.22 0.46
N ALA A 39 0.61 31.41 0.90
CA ALA A 39 1.79 31.35 0.03
C ALA A 39 2.18 29.91 -0.35
N SER A 40 1.70 28.89 0.39
CA SER A 40 2.10 27.50 0.24
C SER A 40 0.93 26.52 0.19
N GLN A 41 -0.22 26.91 -0.36
CA GLN A 41 -1.45 26.10 -0.35
C GLN A 41 -1.27 24.64 -0.82
N GLY A 42 -0.47 24.42 -1.90
CA GLY A 42 -0.21 23.08 -2.40
C GLY A 42 0.54 22.19 -1.41
N MET A 43 1.50 22.77 -0.69
CA MET A 43 2.31 22.05 0.30
C MET A 43 1.49 21.70 1.54
N PHE A 44 0.59 22.59 1.96
CA PHE A 44 -0.36 22.34 3.05
C PHE A 44 -1.36 21.23 2.69
N ALA A 45 -1.96 21.26 1.49
CA ALA A 45 -2.89 20.23 1.04
C ALA A 45 -2.21 18.85 0.96
N PHE A 46 -0.96 18.80 0.50
CA PHE A 46 -0.17 17.58 0.50
C PHE A 46 0.12 17.07 1.91
N GLY A 47 0.53 17.94 2.82
CA GLY A 47 0.77 17.59 4.23
C GLY A 47 -0.49 17.06 4.92
N GLN A 48 -1.66 17.66 4.68
CA GLN A 48 -2.95 17.18 5.20
C GLN A 48 -3.33 15.82 4.64
N SER A 49 -3.06 15.57 3.35
CA SER A 49 -3.31 14.26 2.72
C SER A 49 -2.45 13.17 3.36
N ILE A 50 -1.17 13.45 3.62
CA ILE A 50 -0.27 12.53 4.32
C ILE A 50 -0.76 12.29 5.75
N LEU A 51 -1.11 13.32 6.50
CA LEU A 51 -1.64 13.19 7.85
C LEU A 51 -2.91 12.33 7.88
N PHE A 52 -3.86 12.60 6.96
CA PHE A 52 -5.05 11.78 6.82
C PHE A 52 -4.71 10.32 6.57
N MET A 53 -3.81 10.03 5.61
CA MET A 53 -3.40 8.66 5.29
C MET A 53 -2.74 7.94 6.47
N LEU A 54 -1.88 8.63 7.21
CA LEU A 54 -1.20 8.06 8.39
C LEU A 54 -2.20 7.75 9.51
N VAL A 55 -3.09 8.69 9.84
CA VAL A 55 -4.09 8.50 10.90
C VAL A 55 -5.10 7.44 10.48
N PHE A 56 -5.62 7.51 9.24
CA PHE A 56 -6.54 6.50 8.73
C PHE A 56 -5.89 5.12 8.70
N GLY A 57 -4.67 5.00 8.17
CA GLY A 57 -3.94 3.73 8.11
C GLY A 57 -3.73 3.14 9.51
N GLY A 58 -3.29 3.95 10.48
CA GLY A 58 -3.12 3.51 11.86
C GLY A 58 -4.42 3.03 12.51
N LEU A 59 -5.50 3.80 12.38
CA LEU A 59 -6.81 3.44 12.95
C LEU A 59 -7.46 2.25 12.21
N ALA A 60 -7.28 2.13 10.90
CA ALA A 60 -7.81 1.05 10.08
C ALA A 60 -7.15 -0.31 10.38
N LEU A 61 -5.98 -0.35 11.03
CA LEU A 61 -5.38 -1.61 11.48
C LEU A 61 -6.31 -2.38 12.42
N ILE A 62 -7.05 -1.70 13.30
CA ILE A 62 -7.95 -2.33 14.26
C ILE A 62 -9.07 -3.12 13.55
N PRO A 63 -9.92 -2.51 12.70
CA PRO A 63 -10.95 -3.26 11.98
C PRO A 63 -10.37 -4.28 10.99
N THR A 64 -9.16 -4.04 10.44
CA THR A 64 -8.48 -5.02 9.59
C THR A 64 -8.12 -6.28 10.37
N VAL A 65 -7.49 -6.15 11.54
CA VAL A 65 -7.15 -7.29 12.40
C VAL A 65 -8.41 -8.04 12.83
N LEU A 66 -9.48 -7.32 13.19
CA LEU A 66 -10.78 -7.94 13.52
C LEU A 66 -11.38 -8.69 12.33
N ALA A 67 -11.29 -8.12 11.11
CA ALA A 67 -11.75 -8.80 9.90
C ALA A 67 -10.99 -10.10 9.67
N PHE A 68 -9.67 -10.10 9.76
CA PHE A 68 -8.85 -11.33 9.65
C PHE A 68 -9.19 -12.34 10.75
N TYR A 69 -9.38 -11.87 11.99
CA TYR A 69 -9.76 -12.75 13.09
C TYR A 69 -11.13 -13.43 12.85
N PHE A 70 -12.11 -12.68 12.36
CA PHE A 70 -13.45 -13.22 12.08
C PHE A 70 -13.46 -14.15 10.86
N LEU A 71 -12.62 -13.88 9.87
CA LEU A 71 -12.57 -14.62 8.61
C LEU A 71 -11.49 -15.71 8.58
N ARG A 72 -10.74 -15.87 9.68
CA ARG A 72 -9.62 -16.84 9.76
C ARG A 72 -10.01 -18.28 9.40
N ALA A 73 -11.26 -18.68 9.63
CA ALA A 73 -11.75 -20.02 9.32
C ALA A 73 -12.33 -20.16 7.90
N SER A 74 -12.42 -19.08 7.14
CA SER A 74 -13.01 -19.08 5.79
C SER A 74 -11.95 -19.32 4.71
N GLU A 75 -11.86 -20.54 4.18
CA GLU A 75 -10.95 -20.84 3.06
C GLU A 75 -11.24 -20.01 1.81
N LYS A 76 -12.53 -19.74 1.53
CA LYS A 76 -12.93 -18.90 0.38
C LYS A 76 -12.38 -17.49 0.48
N PHE A 77 -12.43 -16.91 1.68
CA PHE A 77 -11.85 -15.60 1.94
C PHE A 77 -10.33 -15.61 1.69
N TRP A 78 -9.62 -16.57 2.27
CA TRP A 78 -8.16 -16.64 2.15
C TRP A 78 -7.70 -16.87 0.73
N ASN A 79 -8.40 -17.71 -0.04
CA ASN A 79 -8.09 -17.93 -1.45
C ASN A 79 -8.30 -16.67 -2.28
N GLY A 80 -9.43 -15.97 -2.11
CA GLY A 80 -9.71 -14.72 -2.80
C GLY A 80 -8.72 -13.61 -2.42
N PHE A 81 -8.43 -13.48 -1.14
CA PHE A 81 -7.48 -12.49 -0.62
C PHE A 81 -6.05 -12.74 -1.12
N ALA A 82 -5.56 -13.98 -1.05
CA ALA A 82 -4.23 -14.35 -1.53
C ALA A 82 -4.09 -14.17 -3.05
N LEU A 83 -5.14 -14.49 -3.82
CA LEU A 83 -5.17 -14.22 -5.25
C LEU A 83 -5.09 -12.72 -5.53
N LEU A 84 -5.82 -11.90 -4.78
CA LEU A 84 -5.80 -10.45 -4.93
C LEU A 84 -4.41 -9.88 -4.61
N CYS A 85 -3.76 -10.37 -3.54
CA CYS A 85 -2.37 -10.02 -3.23
C CYS A 85 -1.42 -10.37 -4.38
N LEU A 86 -1.56 -11.57 -4.97
CA LEU A 86 -0.74 -11.98 -6.10
C LEU A 86 -0.94 -11.08 -7.33
N VAL A 87 -2.17 -10.72 -7.64
CA VAL A 87 -2.47 -9.79 -8.75
C VAL A 87 -1.81 -8.44 -8.52
N PHE A 88 -1.89 -7.89 -7.30
CA PHE A 88 -1.22 -6.63 -6.97
C PHE A 88 0.31 -6.72 -7.10
N SER A 89 0.92 -7.81 -6.64
CA SER A 89 2.37 -8.02 -6.79
C SER A 89 2.79 -8.15 -8.26
N ILE A 90 1.97 -8.80 -9.11
CA ILE A 90 2.21 -8.85 -10.55
C ILE A 90 2.15 -7.44 -11.16
N ILE A 91 1.15 -6.64 -10.80
CA ILE A 91 1.05 -5.24 -11.25
C ILE A 91 2.29 -4.46 -10.80
N GLY A 92 2.75 -4.64 -9.57
CA GLY A 92 3.98 -4.04 -9.05
C GLY A 92 5.20 -4.36 -9.92
N ILE A 93 5.41 -5.62 -10.26
CA ILE A 93 6.49 -6.04 -11.16
C ILE A 93 6.35 -5.41 -12.56
N VAL A 94 5.14 -5.35 -13.11
CA VAL A 94 4.90 -4.69 -14.41
C VAL A 94 5.31 -3.21 -14.35
N VAL A 95 4.98 -2.51 -13.26
CA VAL A 95 5.39 -1.11 -13.06
C VAL A 95 6.90 -0.99 -12.99
N VAL A 96 7.58 -1.85 -12.23
CA VAL A 96 9.05 -1.86 -12.12
C VAL A 96 9.71 -2.11 -13.47
N VAL A 97 9.25 -3.10 -14.23
CA VAL A 97 9.76 -3.40 -15.57
C VAL A 97 9.51 -2.24 -16.54
N THR A 98 8.31 -1.66 -16.51
CA THR A 98 7.97 -0.52 -17.36
C THR A 98 8.88 0.68 -17.06
N ASN A 99 9.12 0.97 -15.78
CA ASN A 99 10.03 2.05 -15.37
C ASN A 99 11.48 1.78 -15.82
N ALA A 100 11.91 0.53 -15.76
CA ALA A 100 13.22 0.12 -16.29
C ALA A 100 13.37 0.37 -17.80
N LEU A 101 12.34 0.01 -18.58
CA LEU A 101 12.33 0.21 -20.04
C LEU A 101 12.29 1.69 -20.43
N ILE A 102 11.59 2.52 -19.66
CA ILE A 102 11.59 3.98 -19.85
C ILE A 102 12.98 4.55 -19.57
N ASN A 103 13.60 4.19 -18.45
CA ASN A 103 14.92 4.67 -18.07
C ASN A 103 16.01 4.21 -19.06
N ALA A 104 15.87 3.00 -19.62
CA ALA A 104 16.73 2.49 -20.69
C ALA A 104 16.46 3.15 -22.06
N ARG A 105 15.52 4.08 -22.17
CA ARG A 105 15.08 4.73 -23.42
C ARG A 105 14.56 3.76 -24.49
N ILE A 106 14.16 2.57 -24.10
CA ILE A 106 13.58 1.55 -25.00
C ILE A 106 12.10 1.86 -25.23
N LEU A 107 11.40 2.30 -24.16
CA LEU A 107 9.99 2.65 -24.24
C LEU A 107 9.80 4.16 -24.19
N HIS A 108 9.19 4.72 -25.23
CA HIS A 108 8.85 6.13 -25.33
C HIS A 108 7.37 6.31 -25.01
N ILE A 109 7.08 6.91 -23.88
CA ILE A 109 5.71 7.26 -23.46
C ILE A 109 5.62 8.76 -23.18
N SER A 110 4.41 9.31 -23.10
CA SER A 110 4.21 10.72 -22.78
C SER A 110 4.80 11.06 -21.40
N GLU A 111 5.26 12.29 -21.20
CA GLU A 111 5.84 12.74 -19.94
C GLU A 111 4.89 12.56 -18.75
N SER A 112 3.59 12.80 -18.96
CA SER A 112 2.57 12.58 -17.93
C SER A 112 2.47 11.11 -17.51
N SER A 113 2.53 10.18 -18.47
CA SER A 113 2.50 8.74 -18.18
C SER A 113 3.79 8.29 -17.49
N ALA A 114 4.94 8.82 -17.90
CA ALA A 114 6.23 8.54 -17.26
C ALA A 114 6.25 9.01 -15.79
N ALA A 115 5.69 10.19 -15.51
CA ALA A 115 5.58 10.72 -14.15
C ALA A 115 4.71 9.81 -13.25
N VAL A 116 3.58 9.32 -13.78
CA VAL A 116 2.71 8.38 -13.05
C VAL A 116 3.44 7.07 -12.74
N VAL A 117 4.09 6.47 -13.74
CA VAL A 117 4.85 5.22 -13.55
C VAL A 117 5.99 5.41 -12.54
N SER A 118 6.70 6.53 -12.60
CA SER A 118 7.77 6.85 -11.65
C SER A 118 7.25 7.02 -10.23
N LEU A 119 6.09 7.68 -10.06
CA LEU A 119 5.44 7.83 -8.76
C LEU A 119 5.09 6.46 -8.14
N PHE A 120 4.49 5.56 -8.93
CA PHE A 120 4.20 4.20 -8.47
C PHE A 120 5.48 3.40 -8.18
N GLY A 121 6.55 3.61 -8.94
CA GLY A 121 7.86 3.02 -8.67
C GLY A 121 8.44 3.46 -7.33
N VAL A 122 8.38 4.75 -7.01
CA VAL A 122 8.82 5.30 -5.71
C VAL A 122 7.96 4.76 -4.57
N LEU A 123 6.63 4.77 -4.71
CA LEU A 123 5.73 4.22 -3.70
C LEU A 123 5.97 2.72 -3.47
N GLY A 124 6.27 1.97 -4.54
CA GLY A 124 6.65 0.57 -4.47
C GLY A 124 7.92 0.37 -3.64
N ALA A 125 8.99 1.10 -3.95
CA ALA A 125 10.28 1.00 -3.27
C ALA A 125 10.20 1.25 -1.74
N PHE A 126 9.31 2.12 -1.29
CA PHE A 126 9.08 2.33 0.15
C PHE A 126 8.06 1.36 0.76
N GLY A 127 7.08 0.93 -0.01
CA GLY A 127 6.01 0.03 0.42
C GLY A 127 6.39 -1.45 0.36
N GLY A 128 7.25 -1.84 -0.57
CA GLY A 128 7.62 -3.22 -0.84
C GLY A 128 8.14 -3.98 0.38
N PRO A 129 9.08 -3.45 1.17
CA PRO A 129 9.55 -4.13 2.38
C PRO A 129 8.42 -4.39 3.40
N ILE A 130 7.48 -3.47 3.52
CA ILE A 130 6.31 -3.61 4.41
C ILE A 130 5.37 -4.70 3.86
N LEU A 131 5.14 -4.73 2.55
CA LEU A 131 4.32 -5.75 1.89
C LEU A 131 4.94 -7.14 2.00
N ILE A 132 6.26 -7.28 1.83
CA ILE A 132 6.99 -8.53 2.00
C ILE A 132 6.74 -9.09 3.41
N ILE A 133 6.99 -8.28 4.45
CA ILE A 133 6.76 -8.68 5.84
C ILE A 133 5.30 -9.05 6.06
N GLY A 134 4.37 -8.24 5.55
CA GLY A 134 2.93 -8.48 5.63
C GLY A 134 2.53 -9.82 5.00
N PHE A 135 2.98 -10.10 3.77
CA PHE A 135 2.68 -11.35 3.08
C PHE A 135 3.28 -12.58 3.80
N LEU A 136 4.49 -12.47 4.35
CA LEU A 136 5.11 -13.55 5.14
C LEU A 136 4.30 -13.84 6.41
N ILE A 137 3.89 -12.81 7.16
CA ILE A 137 3.05 -12.96 8.35
C ILE A 137 1.71 -13.61 7.96
N LEU A 138 1.06 -13.12 6.90
CA LEU A 138 -0.23 -13.65 6.44
C LEU A 138 -0.12 -15.09 5.93
N ALA A 139 1.01 -15.47 5.30
CA ALA A 139 1.27 -16.84 4.89
C ALA A 139 1.37 -17.80 6.09
N VAL A 140 1.92 -17.33 7.23
CA VAL A 140 1.95 -18.14 8.47
C VAL A 140 0.55 -18.33 9.05
N ILE A 141 -0.28 -17.27 9.00
CA ILE A 141 -1.63 -17.27 9.60
C ILE A 141 -2.65 -18.01 8.71
N ALA A 142 -2.42 -18.09 7.40
CA ALA A 142 -3.36 -18.70 6.46
C ALA A 142 -3.67 -20.17 6.81
N PRO A 143 -4.96 -20.60 6.79
CA PRO A 143 -5.36 -21.90 7.32
C PRO A 143 -5.01 -23.07 6.40
N SER A 144 -4.90 -22.87 5.09
CA SER A 144 -4.67 -23.94 4.11
C SER A 144 -3.42 -23.71 3.27
N ARG A 145 -2.96 -24.77 2.58
CA ARG A 145 -1.72 -24.72 1.78
C ARG A 145 -1.81 -23.79 0.57
N HIS A 146 -2.97 -23.77 -0.09
CA HIS A 146 -3.13 -23.01 -1.33
C HIS A 146 -2.93 -21.48 -1.13
N PRO A 147 -3.63 -20.78 -0.22
CA PRO A 147 -3.37 -19.36 0.01
C PRO A 147 -1.97 -19.07 0.57
N ARG A 148 -1.36 -20.01 1.32
CA ARG A 148 0.04 -19.86 1.76
C ARG A 148 1.00 -19.77 0.59
N ILE A 149 0.85 -20.66 -0.40
CA ILE A 149 1.70 -20.67 -1.60
C ILE A 149 1.51 -19.38 -2.38
N LEU A 150 0.28 -18.89 -2.56
CA LEU A 150 0.02 -17.63 -3.27
C LEU A 150 0.63 -16.42 -2.55
N LEU A 151 0.53 -16.36 -1.22
CA LEU A 151 1.12 -15.27 -0.42
C LEU A 151 2.66 -15.33 -0.44
N LEU A 152 3.26 -16.52 -0.39
CA LEU A 152 4.70 -16.69 -0.54
C LEU A 152 5.17 -16.31 -1.95
N ALA A 153 4.39 -16.63 -2.98
CA ALA A 153 4.67 -16.21 -4.35
C ALA A 153 4.59 -14.68 -4.48
N SER A 154 3.60 -14.04 -3.85
CA SER A 154 3.49 -12.57 -3.79
C SER A 154 4.71 -11.95 -3.10
N ALA A 155 5.12 -12.48 -1.94
CA ALA A 155 6.33 -12.02 -1.26
C ALA A 155 7.59 -12.21 -2.12
N GLY A 156 7.70 -13.33 -2.83
CA GLY A 156 8.80 -13.58 -3.76
C GLY A 156 8.87 -12.58 -4.91
N LEU A 157 7.73 -12.22 -5.49
CA LEU A 157 7.65 -11.19 -6.53
C LEU A 157 8.08 -9.82 -6.00
N GLU A 158 7.61 -9.41 -4.82
CA GLU A 158 8.03 -8.15 -4.20
C GLU A 158 9.54 -8.14 -3.91
N ILE A 159 10.11 -9.24 -3.39
CA ILE A 159 11.56 -9.36 -3.17
C ILE A 159 12.33 -9.16 -4.47
N VAL A 160 11.89 -9.79 -5.57
CA VAL A 160 12.54 -9.62 -6.89
C VAL A 160 12.48 -8.17 -7.35
N GLY A 161 11.31 -7.51 -7.19
CA GLY A 161 11.13 -6.09 -7.51
C GLY A 161 12.07 -5.19 -6.71
N GLU A 162 12.12 -5.39 -5.38
CA GLU A 162 12.99 -4.62 -4.48
C GLU A 162 14.48 -4.82 -4.78
N LEU A 163 14.91 -6.04 -5.01
CA LEU A 163 16.29 -6.33 -5.39
C LEU A 163 16.68 -5.63 -6.69
N TYR A 164 15.76 -5.59 -7.67
CA TYR A 164 16.00 -4.87 -8.91
C TYR A 164 16.15 -3.36 -8.66
N VAL A 165 15.28 -2.75 -7.85
CA VAL A 165 15.35 -1.32 -7.50
C VAL A 165 16.65 -1.00 -6.79
N LEU A 166 17.03 -1.80 -5.78
CA LEU A 166 18.29 -1.63 -5.05
C LEU A 166 19.51 -1.77 -5.97
N PHE A 167 19.50 -2.78 -6.84
CA PHE A 167 20.60 -2.99 -7.79
C PHE A 167 20.73 -1.81 -8.77
N SER A 168 19.59 -1.34 -9.30
CA SER A 168 19.55 -0.18 -10.20
C SER A 168 20.10 1.08 -9.53
N PHE A 169 19.73 1.32 -8.27
CA PHE A 169 20.19 2.46 -7.50
C PHE A 169 21.71 2.42 -7.26
N VAL A 170 22.25 1.27 -6.84
CA VAL A 170 23.67 1.08 -6.59
C VAL A 170 24.52 1.19 -7.88
N PHE A 171 24.00 0.65 -8.98
CA PHE A 171 24.68 0.75 -10.29
C PHE A 171 24.69 2.17 -10.83
N PHE A 172 23.59 2.90 -10.72
CA PHE A 172 23.49 4.27 -11.19
C PHE A 172 24.47 5.22 -10.46
N GLN A 173 24.63 5.04 -9.14
CA GLN A 173 25.57 5.84 -8.36
C GLN A 173 27.04 5.56 -8.67
N ARG A 174 27.36 4.43 -9.32
CA ARG A 174 28.74 4.03 -9.61
C ARG A 174 29.22 4.48 -10.99
N PHE A 175 28.32 4.87 -11.89
CA PHE A 175 28.64 5.19 -13.28
C PHE A 175 28.26 6.63 -13.70
N PHE A 176 27.66 7.40 -12.82
CA PHE A 176 27.36 8.84 -12.99
C PHE A 176 27.70 9.63 -11.71
#